data_bbae80e8cbda434b4b5b32aa81120bfa
#
_entry.id   bbae80e8cbda434b4b5b32aa81120bfa
#
_cell.length_a   1.000
_cell.length_b   1.000
_cell.length_c   1.000
_cell.angle_alpha   90.00
_cell.angle_beta   90.00
_cell.angle_gamma   90.00
#
_symmetry.space_group_name_H-M   'P 1'
#
loop_
_entity.id
_entity.type
_entity.pdbx_description
1 polymer ?
#
loop_
_entity_poly.entity_id
_entity_poly.type
_entity_poly.pdbx_seq_one_letter_code
_entity_poly.pdbx_strand_id
1 'polypeptide(L)'
;MMAALGQFVFALNTLAYQELRRASSWRHPSNSRVGARPARQYLGPGDETITLTGLKAPEFMGERKALDRLRAMADDGKAYALVNGAGETFGAWVIESIEESGSLFIREGVARRVEFTINLARVDDALADPGGGTDGGDDWGDWWTGDDWQWWM
;
A
#
# COMPACT_ATOMS: atom_id res chain seq x y z
N MET A 1 12.96 13.00 -2.55
CA MET A 1 11.94 11.98 -2.22
C MET A 1 10.57 12.58 -2.52
N MET A 2 9.78 11.94 -3.36
CA MET A 2 8.40 12.37 -3.67
C MET A 2 7.39 11.75 -2.70
N ALA A 3 7.56 10.46 -2.40
CA ALA A 3 6.79 9.72 -1.41
C ALA A 3 7.56 8.47 -1.00
N ALA A 4 7.14 7.82 0.07
CA ALA A 4 7.64 6.53 0.50
C ALA A 4 6.47 5.61 0.89
N LEU A 5 6.49 4.39 0.41
CA LEU A 5 5.56 3.32 0.76
C LEU A 5 6.35 2.22 1.50
N GLY A 6 6.27 2.22 2.82
CA GLY A 6 7.14 1.38 3.64
C GLY A 6 8.61 1.67 3.37
N GLN A 7 9.34 0.67 2.89
CA GLN A 7 10.76 0.80 2.52
C GLN A 7 11.00 1.25 1.08
N PHE A 8 9.95 1.35 0.27
CA PHE A 8 10.07 1.78 -1.11
C PHE A 8 9.96 3.30 -1.22
N VAL A 9 10.96 3.93 -1.83
CA VAL A 9 11.01 5.39 -2.01
C VAL A 9 10.71 5.74 -3.47
N PHE A 10 9.69 6.54 -3.68
CA PHE A 10 9.39 7.15 -4.97
C PHE A 10 10.26 8.41 -5.14
N ALA A 11 11.13 8.40 -6.13
CA ALA A 11 12.01 9.50 -6.46
C ALA A 11 12.30 9.49 -7.97
N LEU A 12 12.88 10.58 -8.47
CA LEU A 12 13.24 10.71 -9.87
C LEU A 12 14.21 9.63 -10.37
N ASN A 13 15.03 9.11 -9.49
CA ASN A 13 16.02 8.07 -9.80
C ASN A 13 15.52 6.63 -9.56
N THR A 14 14.34 6.44 -8.98
CA THR A 14 13.74 5.13 -8.75
C THR A 14 12.49 4.94 -9.58
N LEU A 15 11.40 5.55 -9.16
CA LEU A 15 10.12 5.55 -9.86
C LEU A 15 9.39 6.85 -9.57
N ALA A 16 9.38 7.77 -10.54
CA ALA A 16 8.69 9.04 -10.40
C ALA A 16 7.26 8.94 -10.90
N TYR A 17 6.28 9.19 -10.06
CA TYR A 17 4.91 9.38 -10.50
C TYR A 17 4.69 10.84 -10.92
N GLN A 18 3.83 11.04 -11.90
CA GLN A 18 3.47 12.37 -12.41
C GLN A 18 2.15 12.85 -11.82
N GLU A 19 1.26 11.93 -11.51
CA GLU A 19 -0.05 12.22 -10.95
C GLU A 19 -0.33 11.32 -9.76
N LEU A 20 -0.89 11.92 -8.72
CA LEU A 20 -1.43 11.22 -7.56
C LEU A 20 -2.91 11.59 -7.46
N ARG A 21 -3.77 10.60 -7.55
CA ARG A 21 -5.21 10.74 -7.37
C ARG A 21 -5.65 10.01 -6.12
N ARG A 22 -6.28 10.71 -5.20
CA ARG A 22 -6.87 10.14 -3.99
C ARG A 22 -8.38 10.21 -4.08
N ALA A 23 -9.05 9.10 -3.83
CA ALA A 23 -10.49 9.02 -3.76
C ALA A 23 -10.89 8.46 -2.39
N SER A 24 -11.75 9.18 -1.69
CA SER A 24 -12.25 8.79 -0.37
C SER A 24 -13.77 8.70 -0.43
N SER A 25 -14.34 7.72 0.23
CA SER A 25 -15.78 7.52 0.32
C SER A 25 -16.23 7.36 1.77
N TRP A 26 -17.49 7.68 2.03
CA TRP A 26 -18.12 7.50 3.33
C TRP A 26 -19.44 6.75 3.15
N ARG A 27 -19.75 5.89 4.07
CA ARG A 27 -20.94 5.06 4.00
C ARG A 27 -22.13 5.77 4.63
N HIS A 28 -23.09 6.12 3.77
CA HIS A 28 -24.36 6.75 4.14
C HIS A 28 -25.53 5.97 3.54
N PRO A 29 -25.86 4.77 4.04
CA PRO A 29 -27.03 4.06 3.58
C PRO A 29 -28.28 4.89 3.80
N SER A 30 -29.23 4.77 2.89
CA SER A 30 -30.46 5.54 2.90
C SER A 30 -31.69 4.65 2.91
N ASN A 31 -32.70 5.04 3.70
CA ASN A 31 -34.03 4.46 3.67
C ASN A 31 -35.00 5.43 3.01
N SER A 32 -35.81 4.93 2.07
CA SER A 32 -36.84 5.73 1.41
C SER A 32 -37.92 6.14 2.40
N ARG A 33 -38.42 7.36 2.21
CA ARG A 33 -39.55 7.90 2.96
C ARG A 33 -40.63 8.42 2.00
N VAL A 34 -41.88 8.31 2.40
CA VAL A 34 -42.99 8.89 1.64
C VAL A 34 -43.10 10.37 1.97
N GLY A 35 -43.10 11.22 0.94
CA GLY A 35 -43.30 12.68 1.08
C GLY A 35 -42.10 13.46 1.64
N ALA A 36 -40.94 12.83 1.85
CA ALA A 36 -39.71 13.44 2.35
C ALA A 36 -38.47 12.88 1.67
N ARG A 37 -37.33 13.57 1.80
CA ARG A 37 -36.04 13.04 1.32
C ARG A 37 -35.70 11.76 2.06
N PRO A 38 -34.97 10.81 1.41
CA PRO A 38 -34.50 9.59 2.06
C PRO A 38 -33.73 9.88 3.34
N ALA A 39 -34.00 9.12 4.40
CA ALA A 39 -33.21 9.19 5.62
C ALA A 39 -31.86 8.55 5.40
N ARG A 40 -30.79 9.24 5.76
CA ARG A 40 -29.41 8.75 5.67
C ARG A 40 -28.85 8.52 7.07
N GLN A 41 -28.10 7.44 7.23
CA GLN A 41 -27.40 7.10 8.46
C GLN A 41 -25.91 6.99 8.17
N TYR A 42 -25.08 7.67 8.97
CA TYR A 42 -23.64 7.56 8.84
C TYR A 42 -23.12 6.28 9.49
N LEU A 43 -22.50 5.41 8.72
CA LEU A 43 -21.91 4.14 9.18
C LEU A 43 -20.38 4.16 9.29
N GLY A 44 -19.74 5.27 8.99
CA GLY A 44 -18.31 5.41 9.07
C GLY A 44 -17.62 5.56 7.71
N PRO A 45 -16.28 5.59 7.70
CA PRO A 45 -15.49 5.66 6.47
C PRO A 45 -15.75 4.45 5.57
N GLY A 46 -15.81 4.69 4.27
CA GLY A 46 -15.85 3.67 3.23
C GLY A 46 -14.47 3.39 2.67
N ASP A 47 -14.44 2.94 1.42
CA ASP A 47 -13.20 2.67 0.72
C ASP A 47 -12.44 3.96 0.41
N GLU A 48 -11.14 3.90 0.59
CA GLU A 48 -10.21 4.95 0.20
C GLU A 48 -9.13 4.36 -0.69
N THR A 49 -8.90 4.98 -1.83
CA THR A 49 -7.94 4.52 -2.83
C THR A 49 -7.01 5.64 -3.26
N ILE A 50 -5.76 5.29 -3.55
CA ILE A 50 -4.79 6.17 -4.18
C ILE A 50 -4.33 5.53 -5.48
N THR A 51 -4.37 6.29 -6.55
CA THR A 51 -3.84 5.90 -7.85
C THR A 51 -2.64 6.77 -8.18
N LEU A 52 -1.51 6.13 -8.41
CA LEU A 52 -0.28 6.77 -8.84
C LEU A 52 -0.03 6.43 -10.31
N THR A 53 0.08 7.43 -11.14
CA THR A 53 0.40 7.27 -12.57
C THR A 53 1.69 7.97 -12.92
N GLY A 54 2.45 7.38 -13.81
CA GLY A 54 3.69 7.97 -14.26
C GLY A 54 4.24 7.33 -15.53
N LEU A 55 5.31 7.92 -16.02
CA LEU A 55 6.04 7.48 -17.19
C LEU A 55 7.43 7.04 -16.77
N LYS A 56 7.87 5.95 -17.35
CA LYS A 56 9.19 5.38 -17.14
C LYS A 56 9.91 5.27 -18.48
N ALA A 57 11.16 5.72 -18.52
CA ALA A 57 12.03 5.49 -19.65
C ALA A 57 12.89 4.23 -19.38
N PRO A 58 12.85 3.19 -20.23
CA PRO A 58 13.54 1.93 -19.98
C PRO A 58 15.06 2.01 -20.08
N GLU A 59 15.60 3.13 -20.50
CA GLU A 59 17.05 3.37 -20.59
C GLU A 59 17.72 3.39 -19.21
N PHE A 60 16.95 3.63 -18.14
CA PHE A 60 17.44 3.59 -16.78
C PHE A 60 17.13 2.24 -16.13
N MET A 61 18.13 1.37 -16.00
CA MET A 61 17.99 0.03 -15.43
C MET A 61 17.42 0.02 -13.98
N GLY A 62 17.59 1.09 -13.24
CA GLY A 62 17.05 1.24 -11.90
C GLY A 62 15.52 1.20 -11.85
N GLU A 63 14.85 1.70 -12.86
CA GLU A 63 13.39 1.77 -12.91
C GLU A 63 12.70 0.43 -13.16
N ARG A 64 13.34 -0.48 -13.91
CA ARG A 64 12.81 -1.85 -14.12
C ARG A 64 12.74 -2.61 -12.78
N LYS A 65 13.82 -2.55 -12.03
CA LYS A 65 13.90 -3.18 -10.71
C LYS A 65 12.94 -2.56 -9.70
N ALA A 66 12.60 -1.27 -9.87
CA ALA A 66 11.67 -0.59 -8.98
C ALA A 66 10.25 -1.19 -9.07
N LEU A 67 9.74 -1.43 -10.27
CA LEU A 67 8.42 -2.07 -10.42
C LEU A 67 8.42 -3.53 -9.95
N ASP A 68 9.49 -4.27 -10.23
CA ASP A 68 9.62 -5.65 -9.76
C ASP A 68 9.67 -5.71 -8.22
N ARG A 69 10.32 -4.75 -7.59
CA ARG A 69 10.34 -4.62 -6.13
C ARG A 69 8.96 -4.31 -5.55
N LEU A 70 8.19 -3.42 -6.20
CA LEU A 70 6.81 -3.15 -5.81
C LEU A 70 5.91 -4.38 -5.98
N ARG A 71 6.10 -5.17 -7.05
CA ARG A 71 5.38 -6.43 -7.23
C ARG A 71 5.70 -7.43 -6.12
N ALA A 72 6.98 -7.55 -5.75
CA ALA A 72 7.38 -8.40 -4.63
C ALA A 72 6.71 -7.96 -3.31
N MET A 73 6.65 -6.66 -3.05
CA MET A 73 5.92 -6.12 -1.90
C MET A 73 4.42 -6.42 -1.96
N ALA A 74 3.81 -6.35 -3.14
CA ALA A 74 2.41 -6.71 -3.34
C ALA A 74 2.16 -8.21 -3.11
N ASP A 75 3.08 -9.08 -3.55
CA ASP A 75 3.01 -10.53 -3.34
C ASP A 75 3.09 -10.92 -1.86
N ASP A 76 3.81 -10.15 -1.06
CA ASP A 76 3.87 -10.35 0.41
C ASP A 76 2.51 -10.09 1.09
N GLY A 77 1.62 -9.34 0.45
CA GLY A 77 0.28 -9.06 0.96
C GLY A 77 0.23 -8.20 2.22
N LYS A 78 1.31 -7.53 2.55
CA LYS A 78 1.41 -6.67 3.74
C LYS A 78 0.91 -5.26 3.46
N ALA A 79 0.50 -4.57 4.54
CA ALA A 79 0.17 -3.16 4.49
C ALA A 79 1.40 -2.31 4.83
N TYR A 80 1.57 -1.21 4.11
CA TYR A 80 2.72 -0.32 4.27
C TYR A 80 2.25 1.10 4.56
N ALA A 81 2.98 1.81 5.40
CA ALA A 81 2.73 3.21 5.65
C ALA A 81 3.12 4.04 4.41
N LEU A 82 2.23 4.92 3.99
CA LEU A 82 2.49 5.88 2.92
C LEU A 82 2.80 7.25 3.51
N VAL A 83 3.94 7.80 3.15
CA VAL A 83 4.41 9.12 3.59
C VAL A 83 4.75 9.94 2.36
N ASN A 84 4.32 11.19 2.30
CA ASN A 84 4.69 12.09 1.22
C ASN A 84 6.07 12.75 1.45
N GLY A 85 6.56 13.47 0.44
CA GLY A 85 7.85 14.17 0.52
C GLY A 85 7.90 15.31 1.55
N ALA A 86 6.75 15.77 2.04
CA ALA A 86 6.65 16.77 3.10
C ALA A 86 6.65 16.15 4.51
N GLY A 87 6.67 14.83 4.62
CA GLY A 87 6.63 14.12 5.89
C GLY A 87 5.23 13.84 6.42
N GLU A 88 4.17 14.13 5.65
CA GLU A 88 2.80 13.79 6.03
C GLU A 88 2.52 12.31 5.82
N THR A 89 1.93 11.68 6.81
CA THR A 89 1.54 10.27 6.78
C THR A 89 0.11 10.13 6.28
N PHE A 90 -0.09 9.29 5.27
CA PHE A 90 -1.42 8.99 4.73
C PHE A 90 -2.05 7.74 5.38
N GLY A 91 -1.38 7.08 6.30
CA GLY A 91 -1.82 5.86 6.95
C GLY A 91 -1.31 4.60 6.25
N ALA A 92 -1.94 3.45 6.53
CA ALA A 92 -1.55 2.15 6.02
C ALA A 92 -2.29 1.81 4.72
N TRP A 93 -1.54 1.32 3.73
CA TRP A 93 -2.02 1.01 2.39
C TRP A 93 -1.51 -0.34 1.93
N VAL A 94 -2.35 -1.06 1.20
CA VAL A 94 -1.95 -2.27 0.47
C VAL A 94 -1.87 -1.97 -1.02
N ILE A 95 -0.96 -2.64 -1.71
CA ILE A 95 -0.87 -2.56 -3.17
C ILE A 95 -1.95 -3.48 -3.74
N GLU A 96 -2.96 -2.89 -4.38
CA GLU A 96 -4.07 -3.65 -4.95
C GLU A 96 -3.76 -4.12 -6.36
N SER A 97 -3.22 -3.22 -7.20
CA SER A 97 -2.83 -3.57 -8.57
C SER A 97 -1.68 -2.70 -9.06
N ILE A 98 -0.90 -3.25 -9.97
CA ILE A 98 0.14 -2.56 -10.71
C ILE A 98 -0.06 -2.87 -12.19
N GLU A 99 -0.30 -1.83 -12.97
CA GLU A 99 -0.48 -1.92 -14.41
C GLU A 99 0.72 -1.28 -15.10
N GLU A 100 1.19 -1.91 -16.15
CA GLU A 100 2.32 -1.44 -16.94
C GLU A 100 1.98 -1.56 -18.43
N SER A 101 2.07 -0.46 -19.15
CA SER A 101 1.82 -0.38 -20.59
C SER A 101 3.04 0.12 -21.32
N GLY A 102 3.59 -0.72 -22.20
CA GLY A 102 4.75 -0.38 -23.04
C GLY A 102 4.33 0.12 -24.40
N SER A 103 4.97 1.17 -24.87
CA SER A 103 4.78 1.73 -26.22
C SER A 103 6.12 2.06 -26.88
N LEU A 104 6.10 2.26 -28.22
CA LEU A 104 7.30 2.60 -29.01
C LEU A 104 8.40 1.55 -28.87
N PHE A 105 8.12 0.33 -29.32
CA PHE A 105 9.11 -0.77 -29.30
C PHE A 105 10.25 -0.54 -30.27
N ILE A 106 11.49 -0.80 -29.83
CA ILE A 106 12.68 -0.90 -30.68
C ILE A 106 12.80 -2.31 -31.23
N ARG A 107 13.74 -2.52 -32.20
CA ARG A 107 13.93 -3.79 -32.92
C ARG A 107 14.09 -5.04 -32.03
N GLU A 108 14.54 -4.87 -30.79
CA GLU A 108 14.76 -5.96 -29.84
C GLU A 108 13.53 -6.26 -28.95
N GLY A 109 12.37 -5.67 -29.24
CA GLY A 109 11.15 -5.86 -28.43
C GLY A 109 11.15 -5.14 -27.08
N VAL A 110 12.06 -4.22 -26.86
CA VAL A 110 12.12 -3.39 -25.67
C VAL A 110 11.27 -2.14 -25.87
N ALA A 111 10.32 -1.89 -24.99
CA ALA A 111 9.51 -0.69 -25.04
C ALA A 111 10.35 0.55 -24.71
N ARG A 112 10.25 1.59 -25.53
CA ARG A 112 10.97 2.85 -25.34
C ARG A 112 10.26 3.78 -24.35
N ARG A 113 8.97 3.60 -24.17
CA ARG A 113 8.13 4.33 -23.24
C ARG A 113 7.24 3.35 -22.51
N VAL A 114 7.25 3.43 -21.20
CA VAL A 114 6.41 2.60 -20.34
C VAL A 114 5.60 3.51 -19.43
N GLU A 115 4.30 3.38 -19.52
CA GLU A 115 3.35 3.99 -18.59
C GLU A 115 3.05 3.00 -17.49
N PHE A 116 3.01 3.47 -16.26
CA PHE A 116 2.64 2.64 -15.13
C PHE A 116 1.50 3.29 -14.33
N THR A 117 0.68 2.45 -13.77
CA THR A 117 -0.39 2.83 -12.85
C THR A 117 -0.35 1.91 -11.64
N ILE A 118 -0.29 2.48 -10.46
CA ILE A 118 -0.29 1.76 -9.19
C ILE A 118 -1.53 2.14 -8.42
N ASN A 119 -2.35 1.16 -8.07
CA ASN A 119 -3.54 1.35 -7.25
C ASN A 119 -3.28 0.84 -5.84
N LEU A 120 -3.49 1.70 -4.87
CA LEU A 120 -3.38 1.42 -3.45
C LEU A 120 -4.76 1.49 -2.81
N ALA A 121 -5.04 0.59 -1.89
CA ALA A 121 -6.25 0.59 -1.08
C ALA A 121 -5.88 0.82 0.39
N ARG A 122 -6.65 1.64 1.08
CA ARG A 122 -6.43 1.91 2.49
C ARG A 122 -6.91 0.76 3.36
N VAL A 123 -6.12 0.45 4.38
CA VAL A 123 -6.46 -0.50 5.44
C VAL A 123 -6.31 0.17 6.80
N ASP A 124 -6.67 -0.53 7.86
CA ASP A 124 -6.48 -0.02 9.22
C ASP A 124 -5.01 0.23 9.52
N ASP A 125 -4.71 1.37 10.13
CA ASP A 125 -3.34 1.79 10.42
C ASP A 125 -2.58 0.81 11.31
N ALA A 126 -3.29 0.04 12.14
CA ALA A 126 -2.72 -1.03 12.96
C ALA A 126 -2.12 -2.21 12.16
N LEU A 127 -2.49 -2.34 10.88
CA LEU A 127 -1.98 -3.38 9.99
C LEU A 127 -0.69 -2.99 9.24
N ALA A 128 -0.23 -1.74 9.41
CA ALA A 128 1.00 -1.29 8.77
C ALA A 128 2.20 -2.11 9.26
N ASP A 129 2.93 -2.69 8.32
CA ASP A 129 4.22 -3.33 8.64
C ASP A 129 5.20 -2.25 9.13
N PRO A 130 5.72 -2.36 10.36
CA PRO A 130 6.65 -1.37 10.90
C PRO A 130 7.97 -1.27 10.14
N GLY A 131 8.16 -2.04 9.06
CA GLY A 131 9.33 -1.95 8.20
C GLY A 131 10.63 -2.29 8.93
N GLY A 132 11.02 -3.55 8.92
CA GLY A 132 12.33 -3.99 9.40
C GLY A 132 12.36 -4.53 10.82
N GLY A 133 11.27 -5.05 11.33
CA GLY A 133 11.32 -5.98 12.44
C GLY A 133 12.04 -7.24 11.97
N THR A 134 13.30 -7.41 12.39
CA THR A 134 13.89 -8.74 12.47
C THR A 134 12.86 -9.63 13.13
N ASP A 135 12.61 -10.78 12.53
CA ASP A 135 11.90 -11.90 13.12
C ASP A 135 12.38 -12.07 14.56
N GLY A 136 11.74 -11.35 15.46
CA GLY A 136 11.89 -11.59 16.88
C GLY A 136 11.07 -12.84 17.12
N GLY A 137 11.78 -13.97 17.15
CA GLY A 137 11.18 -15.25 17.44
C GLY A 137 10.22 -15.13 18.59
N ASP A 138 9.05 -15.65 18.36
CA ASP A 138 8.01 -15.83 19.37
C ASP A 138 8.59 -16.60 20.56
N ASP A 139 9.20 -15.86 21.47
CA ASP A 139 9.54 -16.37 22.79
C ASP A 139 8.26 -16.41 23.65
N TRP A 140 7.30 -17.20 23.22
CA TRP A 140 6.15 -17.59 24.00
C TRP A 140 6.42 -18.85 24.83
N GLY A 141 7.70 -19.23 24.93
CA GLY A 141 8.10 -20.53 25.45
C GLY A 141 8.63 -20.54 26.85
N ASP A 142 8.15 -19.80 27.85
CA ASP A 142 8.59 -20.08 29.21
C ASP A 142 7.70 -19.58 30.35
N TRP A 143 6.40 -19.50 30.12
CA TRP A 143 5.47 -19.21 31.24
C TRP A 143 4.90 -20.47 31.92
N TRP A 144 5.28 -21.67 31.49
CA TRP A 144 4.73 -22.94 32.01
C TRP A 144 5.77 -23.91 32.60
N THR A 145 6.92 -23.44 33.04
CA THR A 145 7.75 -24.22 33.96
C THR A 145 7.45 -23.83 35.41
N GLY A 146 6.20 -24.01 35.78
CA GLY A 146 5.79 -23.91 37.17
C GLY A 146 5.97 -25.24 37.86
N ASP A 147 7.11 -25.43 38.48
CA ASP A 147 7.32 -26.48 39.48
C ASP A 147 6.62 -26.10 40.79
N ASP A 148 5.32 -25.87 40.77
CA ASP A 148 4.53 -25.55 41.96
C ASP A 148 3.60 -26.69 42.39
N TRP A 149 3.99 -27.94 42.15
CA TRP A 149 3.23 -29.10 42.63
C TRP A 149 3.70 -29.64 43.99
N GLN A 150 4.53 -28.93 44.72
CA GLN A 150 5.05 -29.41 45.98
C GLN A 150 4.38 -28.90 47.24
N TRP A 151 3.23 -28.28 47.14
CA TRP A 151 2.54 -27.74 48.32
C TRP A 151 1.43 -28.65 48.90
N TRP A 152 1.31 -29.89 48.43
CA TRP A 152 0.30 -30.83 48.88
C TRP A 152 0.84 -32.13 49.46
N MET A 153 1.99 -32.14 50.04
CA MET A 153 2.48 -33.22 50.86
C MET A 153 2.93 -32.74 52.24
#